data_a20a2831ba3d945c110e984c5cd04bb5
#
_entry.id   a20a2831ba3d945c110e984c5cd04bb5
#
_cell.length_a   1.000
_cell.length_b   1.000
_cell.length_c   1.000
_cell.angle_alpha   90.00
_cell.angle_beta   90.00
_cell.angle_gamma   90.00
#
_symmetry.space_group_name_H-M   'P 1'
#
loop_
_entity.id
_entity.type
_entity.pdbx_description
1 polymer ?
#
loop_
_entity_poly.entity_id
_entity_poly.type
_entity_poly.pdbx_seq_one_letter_code
_entity_poly.pdbx_strand_id
1 'polypeptide(L)'
;ETSHSWKEVASLAFIIGIGTFSQYFFGLTYQTLLQADQRLYIYNIIQIIFNLINTIVSCVLIKLNFSIHIVKFVTVILFTISPIILNIFVSKIYKINKNVVPDKTALNKKNDVMAHSIANIVHENTDVIVLTLLANVKVVSVYTVYNLIINGLKQLLLIFTSSLESIFGSLWVKKDFEKMNTYLTAFEYLINLFVSIVFSCSFVLIIPFVKIYTLGVTDIEYVIPAYGFLVLVAQMFYCYRIPSLTVTQAAGKYKETKNGAFFEAFLNIFLSVILTFKFGILGVVLGTLAANIFRTVQYIIFVSKNIIKRNNIKCLLGLCWSWFNIIVSIGCFYIFKFNNILNNLNWLSWLLGGIVIAFISIFVTLLNTVIFYRTQLLNIKKLLKR
;
A
#
# COMPACT_ATOMS: atom_id res chain seq x y z
N GLU A 1 3.65 32.00 -1.77
CA GLU A 1 3.13 32.88 -0.69
C GLU A 1 1.91 32.20 -0.11
N THR A 2 2.01 31.65 1.08
CA THR A 2 0.88 31.05 1.80
C THR A 2 0.11 32.16 2.47
N SER A 3 -1.18 32.32 2.13
CA SER A 3 -2.11 33.29 2.71
C SER A 3 -2.41 33.04 4.21
N HIS A 4 -1.85 32.02 4.80
CA HIS A 4 -2.07 31.61 6.20
C HIS A 4 -0.91 32.00 7.10
N SER A 5 -1.22 32.50 8.30
CA SER A 5 -0.19 32.88 9.27
C SER A 5 0.55 31.63 9.76
N TRP A 6 1.83 31.77 10.08
CA TRP A 6 2.65 30.67 10.62
C TRP A 6 2.01 30.05 11.89
N LYS A 7 1.33 30.85 12.70
CA LYS A 7 0.61 30.40 13.90
C LYS A 7 -0.55 29.46 13.59
N GLU A 8 -1.31 29.74 12.52
CA GLU A 8 -2.42 28.87 12.09
C GLU A 8 -1.91 27.51 11.62
N VAL A 9 -0.87 27.50 10.80
CA VAL A 9 -0.25 26.26 10.32
C VAL A 9 0.34 25.44 11.48
N ALA A 10 1.05 26.10 12.40
CA ALA A 10 1.64 25.44 13.56
C ALA A 10 0.58 24.85 14.51
N SER A 11 -0.51 25.59 14.78
CA SER A 11 -1.59 25.10 15.62
C SER A 11 -2.30 23.89 14.99
N LEU A 12 -2.51 23.90 13.67
CA LEU A 12 -3.09 22.79 12.95
C LEU A 12 -2.19 21.53 12.99
N ALA A 13 -0.88 21.71 12.78
CA ALA A 13 0.11 20.64 12.88
C ALA A 13 0.15 20.04 14.29
N PHE A 14 0.06 20.88 15.32
CA PHE A 14 0.02 20.45 16.72
C PHE A 14 -1.23 19.61 17.02
N ILE A 15 -2.42 20.05 16.59
CA ILE A 15 -3.67 19.30 16.74
C ILE A 15 -3.56 17.91 16.09
N ILE A 16 -3.08 17.85 14.84
CA ILE A 16 -2.89 16.58 14.13
C ILE A 16 -1.88 15.67 14.86
N GLY A 17 -0.78 16.25 15.35
CA GLY A 17 0.25 15.55 16.10
C GLY A 17 -0.27 14.87 17.37
N ILE A 18 -1.12 15.57 18.15
CA ILE A 18 -1.78 14.99 19.34
C ILE A 18 -2.64 13.77 18.95
N GLY A 19 -3.40 13.86 17.86
CA GLY A 19 -4.24 12.75 17.41
C GLY A 19 -3.43 11.51 17.04
N THR A 20 -2.34 11.72 16.31
CA THR A 20 -1.43 10.63 15.92
C THR A 20 -0.76 10.01 17.15
N PHE A 21 -0.26 10.84 18.07
CA PHE A 21 0.33 10.37 19.33
C PHE A 21 -0.66 9.51 20.14
N SER A 22 -1.91 9.97 20.27
CA SER A 22 -2.95 9.26 21.00
C SER A 22 -3.24 7.88 20.42
N GLN A 23 -3.32 7.76 19.10
CA GLN A 23 -3.53 6.48 18.42
C GLN A 23 -2.38 5.48 18.72
N TYR A 24 -1.14 5.91 18.63
CA TYR A 24 0.01 5.07 18.92
C TYR A 24 0.10 4.70 20.40
N PHE A 25 -0.03 5.68 21.28
CA PHE A 25 0.15 5.47 22.73
C PHE A 25 -0.92 4.55 23.32
N PHE A 26 -2.18 4.73 22.95
CA PHE A 26 -3.29 3.95 23.51
C PHE A 26 -3.67 2.72 22.69
N GLY A 27 -3.33 2.66 21.39
CA GLY A 27 -3.82 1.63 20.47
C GLY A 27 -2.84 0.53 20.12
N LEU A 28 -1.54 0.84 20.00
CA LEU A 28 -0.55 -0.06 19.41
C LEU A 28 -0.45 -1.41 20.10
N THR A 29 -0.43 -1.43 21.45
CA THR A 29 -0.26 -2.65 22.23
C THR A 29 -1.43 -3.63 22.01
N TYR A 30 -2.65 -3.13 21.97
CA TYR A 30 -3.85 -3.96 21.78
C TYR A 30 -4.02 -4.41 20.31
N GLN A 31 -3.64 -3.57 19.38
CA GLN A 31 -3.59 -3.94 17.97
C GLN A 31 -2.60 -5.09 17.72
N THR A 32 -1.38 -5.00 18.26
CA THR A 32 -0.37 -6.06 18.11
C THR A 32 -0.76 -7.35 18.79
N LEU A 33 -1.46 -7.28 19.93
CA LEU A 33 -2.01 -8.47 20.59
C LEU A 33 -3.05 -9.16 19.71
N LEU A 34 -4.00 -8.41 19.16
CA LEU A 34 -5.02 -8.96 18.26
C LEU A 34 -4.42 -9.50 16.96
N GLN A 35 -3.35 -8.87 16.46
CA GLN A 35 -2.61 -9.36 15.29
C GLN A 35 -1.93 -10.70 15.58
N ALA A 36 -1.27 -10.83 16.73
CA ALA A 36 -0.64 -12.07 17.16
C ALA A 36 -1.66 -13.22 17.35
N ASP A 37 -2.86 -12.91 17.85
CA ASP A 37 -3.95 -13.87 18.03
C ASP A 37 -4.82 -14.08 16.77
N GLN A 38 -4.40 -13.55 15.59
CA GLN A 38 -5.13 -13.65 14.32
C GLN A 38 -6.55 -13.02 14.34
N ARG A 39 -6.82 -12.11 15.27
CA ARG A 39 -8.10 -11.42 15.46
C ARG A 39 -8.05 -9.93 15.08
N LEU A 40 -7.14 -9.56 14.19
CA LEU A 40 -6.97 -8.17 13.75
C LEU A 40 -8.26 -7.58 13.14
N TYR A 41 -9.18 -8.43 12.65
CA TYR A 41 -10.48 -7.99 12.13
C TYR A 41 -11.29 -7.16 13.13
N ILE A 42 -11.14 -7.39 14.42
CA ILE A 42 -11.81 -6.63 15.48
C ILE A 42 -11.35 -5.17 15.47
N TYR A 43 -10.03 -4.97 15.41
CA TYR A 43 -9.44 -3.63 15.27
C TYR A 43 -9.92 -2.96 13.99
N ASN A 44 -9.89 -3.66 12.86
CA ASN A 44 -10.30 -3.12 11.57
C ASN A 44 -11.78 -2.69 11.55
N ILE A 45 -12.69 -3.47 12.17
CA ILE A 45 -14.11 -3.11 12.28
C ILE A 45 -14.27 -1.80 13.07
N ILE A 46 -13.60 -1.69 14.24
CA ILE A 46 -13.63 -0.46 15.03
C ILE A 46 -13.12 0.73 14.22
N GLN A 47 -12.01 0.57 13.50
CA GLN A 47 -11.46 1.63 12.65
C GLN A 47 -12.42 2.04 11.51
N ILE A 48 -13.08 1.10 10.87
CA ILE A 48 -14.08 1.39 9.82
C ILE A 48 -15.23 2.22 10.39
N ILE A 49 -15.78 1.83 11.55
CA ILE A 49 -16.86 2.56 12.20
C ILE A 49 -16.43 3.99 12.53
N PHE A 50 -15.26 4.16 13.15
CA PHE A 50 -14.76 5.50 13.50
C PHE A 50 -14.41 6.35 12.27
N ASN A 51 -13.90 5.77 11.21
CA ASN A 51 -13.67 6.47 9.93
C ASN A 51 -14.99 6.95 9.31
N LEU A 52 -16.03 6.12 9.31
CA LEU A 52 -17.36 6.52 8.82
C LEU A 52 -17.94 7.65 9.66
N ILE A 53 -17.92 7.52 10.99
CA ILE A 53 -18.38 8.59 11.90
C ILE A 53 -17.61 9.87 11.65
N ASN A 54 -16.27 9.81 11.57
CA ASN A 54 -15.43 10.97 11.29
C ASN A 54 -15.78 11.63 9.95
N THR A 55 -16.01 10.85 8.91
CA THR A 55 -16.39 11.36 7.60
C THR A 55 -17.72 12.11 7.65
N ILE A 56 -18.75 11.52 8.27
CA ILE A 56 -20.07 12.14 8.41
C ILE A 56 -19.96 13.43 9.24
N VAL A 57 -19.31 13.37 10.40
CA VAL A 57 -19.16 14.53 11.28
C VAL A 57 -18.36 15.66 10.59
N SER A 58 -17.28 15.33 9.90
CA SER A 58 -16.49 16.31 9.15
C SER A 58 -17.30 16.97 8.04
N CYS A 59 -18.09 16.21 7.27
CA CYS A 59 -18.97 16.75 6.23
C CYS A 59 -20.02 17.70 6.83
N VAL A 60 -20.62 17.35 7.96
CA VAL A 60 -21.60 18.21 8.65
C VAL A 60 -20.95 19.51 9.14
N LEU A 61 -19.79 19.42 9.78
CA LEU A 61 -19.07 20.60 10.28
C LEU A 61 -18.65 21.54 9.14
N ILE A 62 -18.17 21.01 8.03
CA ILE A 62 -17.81 21.80 6.84
C ILE A 62 -19.06 22.48 6.26
N LYS A 63 -20.19 21.77 6.15
CA LYS A 63 -21.46 22.31 5.67
C LYS A 63 -21.99 23.44 6.58
N LEU A 64 -21.70 23.36 7.86
CA LEU A 64 -22.03 24.41 8.86
C LEU A 64 -20.99 25.55 8.91
N ASN A 65 -20.03 25.59 7.97
CA ASN A 65 -18.96 26.58 7.86
C ASN A 65 -18.06 26.73 9.11
N PHE A 66 -17.85 25.62 9.86
CA PHE A 66 -16.87 25.63 10.94
C PHE A 66 -15.43 25.70 10.37
N SER A 67 -14.53 26.33 11.15
CA SER A 67 -13.13 26.45 10.76
C SER A 67 -12.44 25.08 10.67
N ILE A 68 -11.40 24.98 9.83
CA ILE A 68 -10.62 23.74 9.66
C ILE A 68 -10.01 23.25 10.99
N HIS A 69 -9.68 24.15 11.92
CA HIS A 69 -9.18 23.81 13.25
C HIS A 69 -10.21 23.03 14.06
N ILE A 70 -11.49 23.45 14.05
CA ILE A 70 -12.57 22.75 14.74
C ILE A 70 -12.79 21.37 14.11
N VAL A 71 -12.84 21.29 12.78
CA VAL A 71 -13.00 20.00 12.07
C VAL A 71 -11.88 19.03 12.45
N LYS A 72 -10.62 19.49 12.45
CA LYS A 72 -9.48 18.64 12.81
C LYS A 72 -9.44 18.30 14.30
N PHE A 73 -9.84 19.21 15.17
CA PHE A 73 -9.92 18.94 16.61
C PHE A 73 -10.95 17.85 16.93
N VAL A 74 -12.12 17.90 16.32
CA VAL A 74 -13.15 16.85 16.46
C VAL A 74 -12.65 15.53 15.90
N THR A 75 -11.94 15.52 14.75
CA THR A 75 -11.28 14.34 14.20
C THR A 75 -10.33 13.71 15.21
N VAL A 76 -9.50 14.51 15.88
CA VAL A 76 -8.56 14.04 16.90
C VAL A 76 -9.27 13.38 18.08
N ILE A 77 -10.37 13.98 18.55
CA ILE A 77 -11.18 13.40 19.63
C ILE A 77 -11.71 12.01 19.22
N LEU A 78 -12.31 11.91 18.05
CA LEU A 78 -12.85 10.64 17.55
C LEU A 78 -11.78 9.56 17.45
N PHE A 79 -10.61 9.91 16.90
CA PHE A 79 -9.51 8.95 16.77
C PHE A 79 -8.79 8.65 18.09
N THR A 80 -8.95 9.46 19.13
CA THR A 80 -8.49 9.16 20.48
C THR A 80 -9.46 8.20 21.20
N ILE A 81 -10.76 8.33 20.94
CA ILE A 81 -11.77 7.43 21.52
C ILE A 81 -11.66 6.00 20.97
N SER A 82 -11.33 5.84 19.68
CA SER A 82 -11.19 4.54 19.02
C SER A 82 -10.26 3.56 19.78
N PRO A 83 -8.99 3.89 20.09
CA PRO A 83 -8.11 3.01 20.84
C PRO A 83 -8.55 2.79 22.30
N ILE A 84 -9.28 3.72 22.92
CA ILE A 84 -9.82 3.53 24.26
C ILE A 84 -10.92 2.44 24.24
N ILE A 85 -11.80 2.47 23.24
CA ILE A 85 -12.81 1.42 23.06
C ILE A 85 -12.14 0.07 22.77
N LEU A 86 -11.11 0.06 21.95
CA LEU A 86 -10.31 -1.15 21.69
C LEU A 86 -9.72 -1.72 22.97
N ASN A 87 -9.15 -0.87 23.84
CA ASN A 87 -8.60 -1.28 25.14
C ASN A 87 -9.67 -1.92 26.02
N ILE A 88 -10.85 -1.28 26.16
CA ILE A 88 -11.95 -1.80 26.95
C ILE A 88 -12.41 -3.17 26.43
N PHE A 89 -12.52 -3.30 25.11
CA PHE A 89 -12.94 -4.54 24.46
C PHE A 89 -11.93 -5.67 24.68
N VAL A 90 -10.65 -5.40 24.44
CA VAL A 90 -9.57 -6.39 24.60
C VAL A 90 -9.41 -6.79 26.06
N SER A 91 -9.50 -5.85 26.99
CA SER A 91 -9.39 -6.13 28.43
C SER A 91 -10.54 -7.00 28.97
N LYS A 92 -11.70 -7.03 28.30
CA LYS A 92 -12.80 -7.93 28.63
C LYS A 92 -12.59 -9.37 28.14
N ILE A 93 -11.90 -9.52 26.99
CA ILE A 93 -11.67 -10.84 26.37
C ILE A 93 -10.42 -11.51 26.93
N TYR A 94 -9.37 -10.72 27.16
CA TYR A 94 -8.06 -11.22 27.58
C TYR A 94 -7.79 -10.86 29.05
N LYS A 95 -7.47 -11.85 29.87
CA LYS A 95 -6.97 -11.64 31.23
C LYS A 95 -5.48 -11.21 31.16
N ILE A 96 -5.25 -9.91 30.99
CA ILE A 96 -3.89 -9.36 30.87
C ILE A 96 -3.29 -9.21 32.27
N ASN A 97 -2.25 -10.02 32.58
CA ASN A 97 -1.47 -9.84 33.79
C ASN A 97 -0.43 -8.73 33.58
N LYS A 98 -0.62 -7.60 34.27
CA LYS A 98 0.27 -6.42 34.16
C LYS A 98 1.56 -6.54 34.99
N ASN A 99 1.65 -7.55 35.85
CA ASN A 99 2.76 -7.73 36.80
C ASN A 99 3.80 -8.75 36.31
N VAL A 100 3.79 -9.12 35.03
CA VAL A 100 4.77 -10.05 34.47
C VAL A 100 6.10 -9.32 34.21
N VAL A 101 7.22 -9.93 34.61
CA VAL A 101 8.55 -9.42 34.30
C VAL A 101 8.75 -9.47 32.79
N PRO A 102 9.08 -8.32 32.13
CA PRO A 102 9.25 -8.28 30.69
C PRO A 102 10.43 -9.15 30.24
N ASP A 103 10.22 -9.97 29.21
CA ASP A 103 11.29 -10.69 28.57
C ASP A 103 12.11 -9.74 27.68
N LYS A 104 13.30 -9.38 28.17
CA LYS A 104 14.24 -8.48 27.48
C LYS A 104 14.77 -9.07 26.17
N THR A 105 14.75 -10.41 26.02
CA THR A 105 15.26 -11.08 24.82
C THR A 105 14.32 -10.88 23.63
N ALA A 106 13.03 -10.71 23.86
CA ALA A 106 12.03 -10.39 22.83
C ALA A 106 12.33 -9.09 22.07
N LEU A 107 13.06 -8.15 22.70
CA LEU A 107 13.42 -6.87 22.12
C LEU A 107 14.81 -6.83 21.46
N ASN A 108 15.52 -7.95 21.39
CA ASN A 108 16.89 -7.98 20.83
C ASN A 108 16.97 -7.52 19.35
N LYS A 109 15.89 -7.67 18.58
CA LYS A 109 15.82 -7.25 17.17
C LYS A 109 15.24 -5.84 16.96
N LYS A 110 14.89 -5.11 18.03
CA LYS A 110 14.22 -3.80 17.94
C LYS A 110 14.97 -2.80 17.06
N ASN A 111 16.30 -2.76 17.17
CA ASN A 111 17.13 -1.81 16.41
C ASN A 111 17.11 -2.12 14.90
N ASP A 112 17.11 -3.39 14.52
CA ASP A 112 17.05 -3.79 13.13
C ASP A 112 15.65 -3.50 12.54
N VAL A 113 14.57 -3.75 13.28
CA VAL A 113 13.20 -3.38 12.90
C VAL A 113 13.05 -1.87 12.78
N MET A 114 13.60 -1.11 13.75
CA MET A 114 13.58 0.35 13.73
C MET A 114 14.32 0.91 12.51
N ALA A 115 15.48 0.33 12.16
CA ALA A 115 16.23 0.71 10.97
C ALA A 115 15.42 0.52 9.68
N HIS A 116 14.68 -0.61 9.54
CA HIS A 116 13.75 -0.82 8.43
C HIS A 116 12.62 0.21 8.43
N SER A 117 12.04 0.50 9.59
CA SER A 117 10.96 1.49 9.70
C SER A 117 11.42 2.89 9.30
N ILE A 118 12.61 3.32 9.76
CA ILE A 118 13.19 4.60 9.37
C ILE A 118 13.44 4.66 7.86
N ALA A 119 14.07 3.62 7.28
CA ALA A 119 14.33 3.58 5.85
C ALA A 119 13.02 3.63 5.04
N ASN A 120 11.96 2.95 5.50
CA ASN A 120 10.66 2.99 4.86
C ASN A 120 9.99 4.38 4.95
N ILE A 121 10.03 5.02 6.12
CA ILE A 121 9.51 6.39 6.30
C ILE A 121 10.24 7.37 5.38
N VAL A 122 11.55 7.27 5.30
CA VAL A 122 12.36 8.09 4.38
C VAL A 122 11.94 7.83 2.94
N HIS A 123 11.85 6.57 2.52
CA HIS A 123 11.45 6.20 1.16
C HIS A 123 10.05 6.74 0.79
N GLU A 124 9.06 6.61 1.69
CA GLU A 124 7.68 7.03 1.41
C GLU A 124 7.49 8.55 1.40
N ASN A 125 8.34 9.32 2.11
CA ASN A 125 8.20 10.77 2.19
C ASN A 125 9.19 11.54 1.31
N THR A 126 10.17 10.87 0.73
CA THR A 126 11.19 11.51 -0.13
C THR A 126 10.56 12.28 -1.28
N ASP A 127 9.58 11.71 -1.95
CA ASP A 127 8.94 12.28 -3.14
C ASP A 127 8.34 13.66 -2.83
N VAL A 128 7.58 13.78 -1.72
CA VAL A 128 6.98 15.05 -1.29
C VAL A 128 8.05 16.07 -0.92
N ILE A 129 9.09 15.64 -0.19
CA ILE A 129 10.19 16.53 0.25
C ILE A 129 10.95 17.05 -0.98
N VAL A 130 11.34 16.18 -1.90
CA VAL A 130 12.08 16.54 -3.10
C VAL A 130 11.26 17.51 -3.99
N LEU A 131 9.98 17.21 -4.21
CA LEU A 131 9.11 18.10 -4.98
C LEU A 131 8.89 19.45 -4.31
N THR A 132 8.75 19.48 -2.99
CA THR A 132 8.59 20.74 -2.25
C THR A 132 9.83 21.63 -2.33
N LEU A 133 11.02 21.02 -2.24
CA LEU A 133 12.29 21.74 -2.21
C LEU A 133 12.81 22.12 -3.62
N LEU A 134 12.63 21.26 -4.62
CA LEU A 134 13.24 21.39 -5.94
C LEU A 134 12.27 21.83 -7.04
N ALA A 135 10.96 21.63 -6.85
CA ALA A 135 9.95 22.08 -7.82
C ALA A 135 9.13 23.25 -7.25
N ASN A 136 7.89 23.00 -6.88
CA ASN A 136 7.07 23.95 -6.12
C ASN A 136 5.85 23.22 -5.51
N VAL A 137 5.13 23.92 -4.59
CA VAL A 137 3.97 23.38 -3.88
C VAL A 137 2.83 22.96 -4.83
N LYS A 138 2.67 23.63 -5.98
CA LYS A 138 1.65 23.25 -6.99
C LYS A 138 1.93 21.86 -7.58
N VAL A 139 3.19 21.54 -7.84
CA VAL A 139 3.59 20.21 -8.34
C VAL A 139 3.33 19.13 -7.28
N VAL A 140 3.47 19.47 -5.98
CA VAL A 140 3.09 18.56 -4.89
C VAL A 140 1.58 18.27 -4.90
N SER A 141 0.73 19.24 -5.28
CA SER A 141 -0.70 19.00 -5.45
C SER A 141 -0.98 17.98 -6.56
N VAL A 142 -0.27 18.06 -7.69
CA VAL A 142 -0.37 17.05 -8.76
C VAL A 142 0.01 15.67 -8.23
N TYR A 143 1.17 15.55 -7.56
CA TYR A 143 1.62 14.31 -6.91
C TYR A 143 0.54 13.73 -5.99
N THR A 144 -0.08 14.56 -5.16
CA THR A 144 -1.07 14.14 -4.17
C THR A 144 -2.31 13.54 -4.82
N VAL A 145 -2.78 14.09 -5.95
CA VAL A 145 -3.96 13.57 -6.68
C VAL A 145 -3.70 12.14 -7.18
N TYR A 146 -2.54 11.88 -7.80
CA TYR A 146 -2.18 10.52 -8.22
C TYR A 146 -1.97 9.59 -7.03
N ASN A 147 -1.38 10.10 -5.96
CA ASN A 147 -1.09 9.31 -4.76
C ASN A 147 -2.35 8.86 -4.00
N LEU A 148 -3.49 9.54 -4.16
CA LEU A 148 -4.79 9.08 -3.69
C LEU A 148 -5.10 7.67 -4.23
N ILE A 149 -4.93 7.47 -5.54
CA ILE A 149 -5.17 6.17 -6.19
C ILE A 149 -4.17 5.14 -5.68
N ILE A 150 -2.88 5.50 -5.66
CA ILE A 150 -1.80 4.60 -5.23
C ILE A 150 -1.99 4.13 -3.79
N ASN A 151 -2.37 5.03 -2.88
CA ASN A 151 -2.66 4.67 -1.50
C ASN A 151 -3.88 3.76 -1.38
N GLY A 152 -4.92 3.99 -2.18
CA GLY A 152 -6.06 3.08 -2.27
C GLY A 152 -5.64 1.66 -2.68
N LEU A 153 -4.80 1.53 -3.71
CA LEU A 153 -4.27 0.24 -4.17
C LEU A 153 -3.41 -0.44 -3.10
N LYS A 154 -2.55 0.31 -2.39
CA LYS A 154 -1.76 -0.21 -1.26
C LYS A 154 -2.65 -0.75 -0.15
N GLN A 155 -3.69 -0.01 0.24
CA GLN A 155 -4.60 -0.43 1.32
C GLN A 155 -5.33 -1.72 0.98
N LEU A 156 -5.85 -1.87 -0.25
CA LEU A 156 -6.48 -3.11 -0.69
C LEU A 156 -5.53 -4.31 -0.54
N LEU A 157 -4.26 -4.14 -0.81
CA LEU A 157 -3.26 -5.20 -0.76
C LEU A 157 -2.88 -5.57 0.68
N LEU A 158 -2.75 -4.58 1.57
CA LEU A 158 -2.37 -4.79 2.97
C LEU A 158 -3.40 -5.60 3.75
N ILE A 159 -4.68 -5.56 3.37
CA ILE A 159 -5.75 -6.37 3.99
C ILE A 159 -5.41 -7.86 3.92
N PHE A 160 -4.82 -8.31 2.81
CA PHE A 160 -4.49 -9.73 2.61
C PHE A 160 -3.17 -10.15 3.27
N THR A 161 -2.24 -9.23 3.52
CA THR A 161 -0.88 -9.57 3.95
C THR A 161 -0.77 -9.88 5.43
N SER A 162 -1.48 -9.16 6.28
CA SER A 162 -1.38 -9.29 7.74
C SER A 162 -1.72 -10.68 8.28
N SER A 163 -2.73 -11.33 7.70
CA SER A 163 -3.13 -12.69 8.08
C SER A 163 -2.11 -13.75 7.66
N LEU A 164 -1.46 -13.55 6.51
CA LEU A 164 -0.46 -14.48 5.98
C LEU A 164 0.86 -14.44 6.73
N GLU A 165 1.23 -13.30 7.29
CA GLU A 165 2.46 -13.14 8.07
C GLU A 165 2.49 -14.10 9.26
N SER A 166 1.38 -14.25 10.00
CA SER A 166 1.31 -15.15 11.15
C SER A 166 1.36 -16.64 10.73
N ILE A 167 0.80 -16.99 9.57
CA ILE A 167 0.90 -18.33 9.00
C ILE A 167 2.37 -18.65 8.69
N PHE A 168 3.07 -17.76 7.96
CA PHE A 168 4.47 -17.95 7.65
C PHE A 168 5.35 -18.01 8.91
N GLY A 169 5.05 -17.20 9.93
CA GLY A 169 5.74 -17.24 11.22
C GLY A 169 5.61 -18.60 11.90
N SER A 170 4.40 -19.18 11.93
CA SER A 170 4.18 -20.52 12.49
C SER A 170 4.91 -21.63 11.72
N LEU A 171 4.94 -21.57 10.40
CA LEU A 171 5.64 -22.53 9.55
C LEU A 171 7.16 -22.41 9.70
N TRP A 172 7.67 -21.18 9.86
CA TRP A 172 9.09 -20.94 10.11
C TRP A 172 9.57 -21.57 11.42
N VAL A 173 8.81 -21.40 12.51
CA VAL A 173 9.12 -22.00 13.81
C VAL A 173 9.08 -23.53 13.75
N LYS A 174 8.12 -24.11 13.03
CA LYS A 174 7.98 -25.56 12.81
C LYS A 174 9.00 -26.13 11.83
N LYS A 175 9.80 -25.28 11.16
CA LYS A 175 10.77 -25.66 10.11
C LYS A 175 10.14 -26.42 8.93
N ASP A 176 8.84 -26.20 8.65
CA ASP A 176 8.12 -26.85 7.54
C ASP A 176 8.30 -26.04 6.24
N PHE A 177 9.50 -26.12 5.67
CA PHE A 177 9.89 -25.36 4.47
C PHE A 177 9.13 -25.81 3.21
N GLU A 178 8.66 -27.04 3.15
CA GLU A 178 7.88 -27.55 2.01
C GLU A 178 6.51 -26.86 1.95
N LYS A 179 5.78 -26.87 3.09
CA LYS A 179 4.52 -26.11 3.17
C LYS A 179 4.73 -24.63 2.98
N MET A 180 5.79 -24.07 3.57
CA MET A 180 6.13 -22.65 3.42
C MET A 180 6.33 -22.27 1.94
N ASN A 181 7.01 -23.12 1.13
CA ASN A 181 7.14 -22.93 -0.30
C ASN A 181 5.79 -23.00 -1.04
N THR A 182 4.94 -23.95 -0.64
CA THR A 182 3.60 -24.10 -1.24
C THR A 182 2.73 -22.88 -0.98
N TYR A 183 2.69 -22.39 0.26
CA TYR A 183 1.95 -21.18 0.63
C TYR A 183 2.53 -19.91 -0.04
N LEU A 184 3.88 -19.79 -0.12
CA LEU A 184 4.49 -18.65 -0.81
C LEU A 184 4.15 -18.65 -2.31
N THR A 185 4.22 -19.80 -2.97
CA THR A 185 3.88 -19.92 -4.39
C THR A 185 2.40 -19.56 -4.63
N ALA A 186 1.49 -19.98 -3.73
CA ALA A 186 0.10 -19.60 -3.80
C ALA A 186 -0.09 -18.10 -3.58
N PHE A 187 0.64 -17.50 -2.64
CA PHE A 187 0.58 -16.07 -2.36
C PHE A 187 1.12 -15.23 -3.53
N GLU A 188 2.26 -15.62 -4.12
CA GLU A 188 2.79 -14.98 -5.32
C GLU A 188 1.79 -15.01 -6.48
N TYR A 189 1.11 -16.15 -6.66
CA TYR A 189 0.08 -16.27 -7.67
C TYR A 189 -1.12 -15.35 -7.39
N LEU A 190 -1.60 -15.27 -6.15
CA LEU A 190 -2.69 -14.37 -5.76
C LEU A 190 -2.31 -12.89 -5.97
N ILE A 191 -1.08 -12.50 -5.67
CA ILE A 191 -0.58 -11.15 -5.95
C ILE A 191 -0.53 -10.89 -7.47
N ASN A 192 -0.07 -11.85 -8.27
CA ASN A 192 -0.05 -11.72 -9.72
C ASN A 192 -1.47 -11.60 -10.32
N LEU A 193 -2.45 -12.32 -9.78
CA LEU A 193 -3.87 -12.16 -10.12
C LEU A 193 -4.37 -10.74 -9.77
N PHE A 194 -4.13 -10.31 -8.54
CA PHE A 194 -4.50 -8.98 -8.07
C PHE A 194 -3.88 -7.90 -8.97
N VAL A 195 -2.59 -7.98 -9.23
CA VAL A 195 -1.88 -7.02 -10.10
C VAL A 195 -2.49 -7.04 -11.50
N SER A 196 -2.73 -8.21 -12.10
CA SER A 196 -3.32 -8.32 -13.44
C SER A 196 -4.67 -7.60 -13.55
N ILE A 197 -5.57 -7.82 -12.59
CA ILE A 197 -6.93 -7.27 -12.64
C ILE A 197 -6.92 -5.79 -12.27
N VAL A 198 -6.34 -5.45 -11.12
CA VAL A 198 -6.44 -4.10 -10.55
C VAL A 198 -5.63 -3.09 -11.36
N PHE A 199 -4.44 -3.48 -11.82
CA PHE A 199 -3.61 -2.55 -12.62
C PHE A 199 -4.10 -2.41 -14.06
N SER A 200 -4.78 -3.43 -14.65
CA SER A 200 -5.49 -3.23 -15.93
C SER A 200 -6.53 -2.12 -15.80
N CYS A 201 -7.33 -2.14 -14.72
CA CYS A 201 -8.28 -1.08 -14.43
C CYS A 201 -7.59 0.26 -14.20
N SER A 202 -6.52 0.27 -13.40
CA SER A 202 -5.82 1.50 -13.02
C SER A 202 -5.18 2.19 -14.24
N PHE A 203 -4.55 1.46 -15.15
CA PHE A 203 -3.95 2.03 -16.36
C PHE A 203 -4.98 2.70 -17.29
N VAL A 204 -6.19 2.16 -17.35
CA VAL A 204 -7.28 2.74 -18.18
C VAL A 204 -7.91 3.94 -17.46
N LEU A 205 -8.09 3.86 -16.13
CA LEU A 205 -8.94 4.78 -15.38
C LEU A 205 -8.20 5.94 -14.72
N ILE A 206 -6.86 5.89 -14.56
CA ILE A 206 -6.11 6.90 -13.81
C ILE A 206 -6.21 8.29 -14.44
N ILE A 207 -6.08 8.40 -15.75
CA ILE A 207 -6.14 9.69 -16.44
C ILE A 207 -7.57 10.24 -16.48
N PRO A 208 -8.62 9.48 -16.83
CA PRO A 208 -10.00 9.93 -16.67
C PRO A 208 -10.34 10.34 -15.23
N PHE A 209 -9.85 9.62 -14.23
CA PHE A 209 -10.04 10.01 -12.83
C PHE A 209 -9.45 11.37 -12.53
N VAL A 210 -8.17 11.60 -12.90
CA VAL A 210 -7.50 12.88 -12.65
C VAL A 210 -8.27 14.01 -13.33
N LYS A 211 -8.70 13.84 -14.59
CA LYS A 211 -9.49 14.84 -15.31
C LYS A 211 -10.80 15.21 -14.60
N ILE A 212 -11.54 14.19 -14.13
CA ILE A 212 -12.82 14.43 -13.42
C ILE A 212 -12.57 15.04 -12.04
N TYR A 213 -11.56 14.55 -11.31
CA TYR A 213 -11.28 14.99 -9.95
C TYR A 213 -10.78 16.44 -9.87
N THR A 214 -10.02 16.87 -10.89
CA THR A 214 -9.47 18.22 -10.95
C THR A 214 -10.29 19.17 -11.84
N LEU A 215 -11.53 18.79 -12.18
CA LEU A 215 -12.40 19.61 -13.00
C LEU A 215 -12.66 20.97 -12.32
N GLY A 216 -12.35 22.07 -13.04
CA GLY A 216 -12.48 23.41 -12.52
C GLY A 216 -11.27 23.94 -11.74
N VAL A 217 -10.23 23.15 -11.53
CA VAL A 217 -8.95 23.59 -10.94
C VAL A 217 -7.99 23.94 -12.08
N THR A 218 -7.55 25.20 -12.14
CA THR A 218 -6.77 25.74 -13.28
C THR A 218 -5.42 26.32 -12.87
N ASP A 219 -4.97 26.06 -11.66
CA ASP A 219 -3.73 26.59 -11.10
C ASP A 219 -2.46 25.94 -11.65
N ILE A 220 -2.57 24.69 -12.14
CA ILE A 220 -1.52 23.89 -12.78
C ILE A 220 -2.14 22.81 -13.69
N GLU A 221 -1.37 22.30 -14.64
CA GLU A 221 -1.76 21.11 -15.43
C GLU A 221 -1.64 19.85 -14.58
N TYR A 222 -2.77 19.21 -14.23
CA TYR A 222 -2.83 17.98 -13.45
C TYR A 222 -2.68 16.73 -14.30
N VAL A 223 -3.01 16.79 -15.59
CA VAL A 223 -3.09 15.62 -16.47
C VAL A 223 -1.73 15.33 -17.09
N ILE A 224 -0.94 14.46 -16.46
CA ILE A 224 0.39 14.06 -16.93
C ILE A 224 0.39 12.54 -17.18
N PRO A 225 0.05 12.08 -18.42
CA PRO A 225 -0.09 10.65 -18.72
C PRO A 225 1.18 9.83 -18.45
N ALA A 226 2.36 10.38 -18.77
CA ALA A 226 3.64 9.73 -18.50
C ALA A 226 3.86 9.50 -17.00
N TYR A 227 3.49 10.47 -16.15
CA TYR A 227 3.56 10.32 -14.70
C TYR A 227 2.60 9.24 -14.19
N GLY A 228 1.35 9.28 -14.65
CA GLY A 228 0.34 8.26 -14.29
C GLY A 228 0.79 6.84 -14.65
N PHE A 229 1.38 6.66 -15.83
CA PHE A 229 1.95 5.37 -16.24
C PHE A 229 3.09 4.93 -15.32
N LEU A 230 4.09 5.79 -15.11
CA LEU A 230 5.29 5.47 -14.34
C LEU A 230 4.97 5.16 -12.86
N VAL A 231 4.07 5.91 -12.24
CA VAL A 231 3.70 5.69 -10.83
C VAL A 231 2.96 4.36 -10.65
N LEU A 232 2.12 3.96 -11.62
CA LEU A 232 1.49 2.64 -11.60
C LEU A 232 2.52 1.53 -11.75
N VAL A 233 3.48 1.66 -12.66
CA VAL A 233 4.56 0.68 -12.82
C VAL A 233 5.40 0.57 -11.54
N ALA A 234 5.77 1.70 -10.93
CA ALA A 234 6.48 1.71 -9.65
C ALA A 234 5.70 0.98 -8.55
N GLN A 235 4.37 1.20 -8.50
CA GLN A 235 3.50 0.53 -7.54
C GLN A 235 3.33 -0.97 -7.82
N MET A 236 3.34 -1.41 -9.08
CA MET A 236 3.34 -2.84 -9.41
C MET A 236 4.57 -3.56 -8.83
N PHE A 237 5.77 -2.96 -8.95
CA PHE A 237 6.97 -3.54 -8.34
C PHE A 237 6.87 -3.59 -6.81
N TYR A 238 6.27 -2.59 -6.18
CA TYR A 238 5.95 -2.66 -4.76
C TYR A 238 5.04 -3.86 -4.44
N CYS A 239 3.99 -4.11 -5.23
CA CYS A 239 3.08 -5.23 -5.02
C CYS A 239 3.80 -6.59 -5.17
N TYR A 240 4.65 -6.75 -6.18
CA TYR A 240 5.38 -7.98 -6.43
C TYR A 240 6.36 -8.36 -5.31
N ARG A 241 6.89 -7.41 -4.56
CA ARG A 241 7.78 -7.70 -3.44
C ARG A 241 7.07 -8.21 -2.19
N ILE A 242 5.76 -7.96 -2.06
CA ILE A 242 4.99 -8.22 -0.84
C ILE A 242 5.09 -9.67 -0.37
N PRO A 243 4.93 -10.72 -1.19
CA PRO A 243 5.05 -12.09 -0.71
C PRO A 243 6.42 -12.39 -0.08
N SER A 244 7.49 -11.97 -0.74
CA SER A 244 8.85 -12.15 -0.23
C SER A 244 9.15 -11.30 1.00
N LEU A 245 8.63 -10.08 1.06
CA LEU A 245 8.70 -9.20 2.23
C LEU A 245 8.02 -9.86 3.43
N THR A 246 6.78 -10.33 3.28
CA THR A 246 6.00 -10.97 4.34
C THR A 246 6.72 -12.20 4.91
N VAL A 247 7.26 -13.06 4.05
CA VAL A 247 8.06 -14.22 4.48
C VAL A 247 9.32 -13.81 5.24
N THR A 248 10.01 -12.76 4.78
CA THR A 248 11.22 -12.24 5.44
C THR A 248 10.92 -11.70 6.84
N GLN A 249 9.83 -10.96 6.98
CA GLN A 249 9.36 -10.42 8.26
C GLN A 249 8.92 -11.53 9.20
N ALA A 250 8.12 -12.47 8.74
CA ALA A 250 7.66 -13.64 9.49
C ALA A 250 8.82 -14.52 10.00
N ALA A 251 9.89 -14.65 9.19
CA ALA A 251 11.12 -15.34 9.60
C ALA A 251 12.02 -14.51 10.55
N GLY A 252 11.67 -13.24 10.80
CA GLY A 252 12.45 -12.31 11.63
C GLY A 252 13.84 -12.00 11.06
N LYS A 253 14.01 -12.02 9.73
CA LYS A 253 15.27 -11.82 9.01
C LYS A 253 15.53 -10.33 8.69
N TYR A 254 15.31 -9.47 9.69
CA TYR A 254 15.47 -8.02 9.54
C TYR A 254 16.94 -7.61 9.39
N LYS A 255 17.84 -8.23 10.17
CA LYS A 255 19.28 -7.92 10.15
C LYS A 255 19.90 -8.11 8.79
N GLU A 256 19.56 -9.21 8.12
CA GLU A 256 20.11 -9.59 6.83
C GLU A 256 19.62 -8.70 5.67
N THR A 257 18.47 -8.03 5.85
CA THR A 257 17.85 -7.21 4.79
C THR A 257 17.87 -5.71 5.06
N LYS A 258 18.37 -5.26 6.23
CA LYS A 258 18.40 -3.83 6.59
C LYS A 258 19.28 -2.98 5.66
N ASN A 259 20.46 -3.49 5.27
CA ASN A 259 21.35 -2.77 4.36
C ASN A 259 20.70 -2.48 3.02
N GLY A 260 19.87 -3.43 2.52
CA GLY A 260 19.07 -3.23 1.33
C GLY A 260 17.98 -2.17 1.52
N ALA A 261 17.40 -2.01 2.72
CA ALA A 261 16.44 -0.96 2.99
C ALA A 261 17.10 0.43 2.97
N PHE A 262 18.28 0.57 3.56
CA PHE A 262 19.05 1.82 3.46
C PHE A 262 19.48 2.13 2.02
N PHE A 263 19.91 1.12 1.26
CA PHE A 263 20.28 1.32 -0.13
C PHE A 263 19.06 1.69 -1.01
N GLU A 264 17.89 1.10 -0.77
CA GLU A 264 16.62 1.49 -1.39
C GLU A 264 16.31 2.98 -1.13
N ALA A 265 16.36 3.42 0.14
CA ALA A 265 16.12 4.80 0.51
C ALA A 265 17.16 5.76 -0.11
N PHE A 266 18.45 5.40 -0.07
CA PHE A 266 19.51 6.17 -0.70
C PHE A 266 19.31 6.29 -2.21
N LEU A 267 19.04 5.17 -2.89
CA LEU A 267 18.82 5.14 -4.33
C LEU A 267 17.62 6.01 -4.73
N ASN A 268 16.53 5.91 -3.96
CA ASN A 268 15.35 6.75 -4.16
C ASN A 268 15.71 8.24 -4.04
N ILE A 269 16.31 8.68 -2.92
CA ILE A 269 16.71 10.09 -2.73
C ILE A 269 17.64 10.55 -3.84
N PHE A 270 18.71 9.81 -4.07
CA PHE A 270 19.77 10.18 -5.01
C PHE A 270 19.24 10.36 -6.44
N LEU A 271 18.49 9.37 -6.94
CA LEU A 271 17.91 9.43 -8.28
C LEU A 271 16.78 10.46 -8.36
N SER A 272 15.91 10.55 -7.34
CA SER A 272 14.84 11.55 -7.33
C SER A 272 15.39 12.96 -7.39
N VAL A 273 16.44 13.30 -6.61
CA VAL A 273 17.06 14.61 -6.64
C VAL A 273 17.68 14.90 -8.01
N ILE A 274 18.52 14.02 -8.52
CA ILE A 274 19.22 14.25 -9.80
C ILE A 274 18.23 14.35 -10.97
N LEU A 275 17.28 13.42 -11.04
CA LEU A 275 16.35 13.37 -12.17
C LEU A 275 15.29 14.47 -12.11
N THR A 276 14.95 14.99 -10.92
CA THR A 276 14.00 16.09 -10.79
C THR A 276 14.52 17.37 -11.45
N PHE A 277 15.81 17.67 -11.36
CA PHE A 277 16.40 18.82 -12.06
C PHE A 277 16.19 18.79 -13.58
N LYS A 278 16.12 17.58 -14.19
CA LYS A 278 15.99 17.43 -15.64
C LYS A 278 14.54 17.14 -16.08
N PHE A 279 13.80 16.39 -15.31
CA PHE A 279 12.49 15.85 -15.69
C PHE A 279 11.35 16.29 -14.78
N GLY A 280 11.59 17.17 -13.78
CA GLY A 280 10.56 17.60 -12.83
C GLY A 280 9.91 16.43 -12.11
N ILE A 281 8.57 16.41 -12.05
CA ILE A 281 7.81 15.36 -11.35
C ILE A 281 8.09 13.94 -11.89
N LEU A 282 8.43 13.80 -13.19
CA LEU A 282 8.82 12.51 -13.76
C LEU A 282 10.14 11.99 -13.17
N GLY A 283 11.04 12.89 -12.79
CA GLY A 283 12.31 12.53 -12.15
C GLY A 283 12.11 11.82 -10.82
N VAL A 284 11.19 12.31 -10.00
CA VAL A 284 10.86 11.72 -8.71
C VAL A 284 10.33 10.30 -8.87
N VAL A 285 9.36 10.10 -9.74
CA VAL A 285 8.77 8.75 -9.93
C VAL A 285 9.77 7.77 -10.56
N LEU A 286 10.70 8.22 -11.39
CA LEU A 286 11.79 7.37 -11.91
C LEU A 286 12.73 6.90 -10.79
N GLY A 287 13.04 7.78 -9.83
CA GLY A 287 13.81 7.42 -8.63
C GLY A 287 13.10 6.37 -7.81
N THR A 288 11.81 6.56 -7.53
CA THR A 288 10.95 5.62 -6.81
C THR A 288 10.81 4.29 -7.55
N LEU A 289 10.66 4.31 -8.87
CA LEU A 289 10.61 3.10 -9.70
C LEU A 289 11.92 2.29 -9.60
N ALA A 290 13.07 2.94 -9.76
CA ALA A 290 14.38 2.28 -9.67
C ALA A 290 14.59 1.64 -8.28
N ALA A 291 14.25 2.35 -7.20
CA ALA A 291 14.31 1.86 -5.85
C ALA A 291 13.39 0.64 -5.62
N ASN A 292 12.15 0.70 -6.10
CA ASN A 292 11.20 -0.41 -6.02
C ASN A 292 11.65 -1.64 -6.81
N ILE A 293 12.20 -1.47 -8.02
CA ILE A 293 12.78 -2.57 -8.81
C ILE A 293 13.91 -3.24 -8.03
N PHE A 294 14.88 -2.45 -7.58
CA PHE A 294 16.03 -2.95 -6.80
C PHE A 294 15.54 -3.77 -5.60
N ARG A 295 14.64 -3.22 -4.82
CA ARG A 295 14.16 -3.84 -3.59
C ARG A 295 13.36 -5.12 -3.85
N THR A 296 12.56 -5.13 -4.89
CA THR A 296 11.80 -6.32 -5.32
C THR A 296 12.72 -7.47 -5.70
N VAL A 297 13.72 -7.19 -6.53
CA VAL A 297 14.72 -8.17 -6.94
C VAL A 297 15.51 -8.70 -5.74
N GLN A 298 15.93 -7.82 -4.84
CA GLN A 298 16.65 -8.20 -3.63
C GLN A 298 15.83 -9.16 -2.75
N TYR A 299 14.54 -8.85 -2.48
CA TYR A 299 13.70 -9.72 -1.64
C TYR A 299 13.43 -11.07 -2.30
N ILE A 300 13.15 -11.11 -3.60
CA ILE A 300 12.94 -12.37 -4.35
C ILE A 300 14.20 -13.25 -4.27
N ILE A 301 15.38 -12.69 -4.52
CA ILE A 301 16.64 -13.42 -4.45
C ILE A 301 16.93 -13.88 -3.03
N PHE A 302 16.75 -13.01 -2.04
CA PHE A 302 17.02 -13.32 -0.65
C PHE A 302 16.16 -14.48 -0.14
N VAL A 303 14.84 -14.42 -0.34
CA VAL A 303 13.91 -15.47 0.09
C VAL A 303 14.19 -16.78 -0.62
N SER A 304 14.42 -16.73 -1.93
CA SER A 304 14.66 -17.92 -2.73
C SER A 304 15.98 -18.61 -2.38
N LYS A 305 17.05 -17.86 -2.06
CA LYS A 305 18.34 -18.45 -1.72
C LYS A 305 18.46 -18.84 -0.24
N ASN A 306 18.01 -17.96 0.68
CA ASN A 306 18.34 -18.08 2.10
C ASN A 306 17.22 -18.67 2.96
N ILE A 307 15.96 -18.64 2.50
CA ILE A 307 14.82 -19.12 3.28
C ILE A 307 14.27 -20.41 2.71
N ILE A 308 13.90 -20.42 1.42
CA ILE A 308 13.14 -21.54 0.81
C ILE A 308 14.03 -22.47 -0.04
N LYS A 309 15.18 -21.98 -0.51
CA LYS A 309 16.11 -22.73 -1.38
C LYS A 309 15.44 -23.22 -2.68
N ARG A 310 14.81 -22.31 -3.43
CA ARG A 310 14.14 -22.59 -4.70
C ARG A 310 14.72 -21.78 -5.86
N ASN A 311 14.37 -22.18 -7.09
CA ASN A 311 14.72 -21.40 -8.29
C ASN A 311 13.78 -20.19 -8.46
N ASN A 312 14.33 -19.03 -8.81
CA ASN A 312 13.62 -17.77 -9.03
C ASN A 312 12.80 -17.74 -10.34
N ILE A 313 13.06 -18.65 -11.29
CA ILE A 313 12.43 -18.64 -12.62
C ILE A 313 10.89 -18.64 -12.51
N LYS A 314 10.32 -19.41 -11.59
CA LYS A 314 8.86 -19.46 -11.42
C LYS A 314 8.26 -18.11 -11.00
N CYS A 315 8.97 -17.39 -10.14
CA CYS A 315 8.55 -16.04 -9.73
C CYS A 315 8.61 -15.08 -10.92
N LEU A 316 9.71 -15.07 -11.67
CA LEU A 316 9.87 -14.22 -12.87
C LEU A 316 8.82 -14.51 -13.94
N LEU A 317 8.52 -15.80 -14.19
CA LEU A 317 7.45 -16.18 -15.13
C LEU A 317 6.08 -15.65 -14.65
N GLY A 318 5.83 -15.63 -13.35
CA GLY A 318 4.62 -15.03 -12.78
C GLY A 318 4.51 -13.53 -13.05
N LEU A 319 5.62 -12.79 -12.96
CA LEU A 319 5.66 -11.37 -13.31
C LEU A 319 5.35 -11.16 -14.80
N CYS A 320 6.01 -11.90 -15.69
CA CYS A 320 5.75 -11.83 -17.13
C CYS A 320 4.29 -12.15 -17.47
N TRP A 321 3.72 -13.15 -16.80
CA TRP A 321 2.32 -13.54 -16.97
C TRP A 321 1.35 -12.42 -16.56
N SER A 322 1.60 -11.73 -15.45
CA SER A 322 0.74 -10.60 -15.04
C SER A 322 0.84 -9.43 -16.00
N TRP A 323 2.03 -9.09 -16.51
CA TRP A 323 2.20 -8.08 -17.55
C TRP A 323 1.47 -8.45 -18.84
N PHE A 324 1.56 -9.71 -19.27
CA PHE A 324 0.82 -10.21 -20.43
C PHE A 324 -0.69 -10.02 -20.28
N ASN A 325 -1.24 -10.39 -19.11
CA ASN A 325 -2.67 -10.20 -18.83
C ASN A 325 -3.09 -8.73 -18.87
N ILE A 326 -2.26 -7.82 -18.33
CA ILE A 326 -2.53 -6.38 -18.36
C ILE A 326 -2.58 -5.87 -19.80
N ILE A 327 -1.56 -6.20 -20.61
CA ILE A 327 -1.46 -5.76 -22.00
C ILE A 327 -2.66 -6.27 -22.81
N VAL A 328 -3.01 -7.55 -22.68
CA VAL A 328 -4.13 -8.14 -23.39
C VAL A 328 -5.46 -7.50 -22.95
N SER A 329 -5.67 -7.31 -21.64
CA SER A 329 -6.91 -6.70 -21.11
C SER A 329 -7.11 -5.27 -21.61
N ILE A 330 -6.05 -4.45 -21.56
CA ILE A 330 -6.06 -3.07 -22.07
C ILE A 330 -6.27 -3.10 -23.59
N GLY A 331 -5.57 -3.98 -24.32
CA GLY A 331 -5.75 -4.16 -25.77
C GLY A 331 -7.19 -4.48 -26.14
N CYS A 332 -7.81 -5.44 -25.47
CA CYS A 332 -9.22 -5.77 -25.67
C CYS A 332 -10.14 -4.56 -25.42
N PHE A 333 -9.91 -3.81 -24.35
CA PHE A 333 -10.72 -2.63 -24.02
C PHE A 333 -10.71 -1.58 -25.14
N TYR A 334 -9.54 -1.32 -25.73
CA TYR A 334 -9.41 -0.35 -26.83
C TYR A 334 -9.86 -0.91 -28.18
N ILE A 335 -9.55 -2.17 -28.50
CA ILE A 335 -9.95 -2.81 -29.78
C ILE A 335 -11.47 -2.87 -29.91
N PHE A 336 -12.17 -3.23 -28.83
CA PHE A 336 -13.64 -3.25 -28.82
C PHE A 336 -14.27 -1.86 -28.63
N LYS A 337 -13.48 -0.78 -28.69
CA LYS A 337 -13.93 0.62 -28.58
C LYS A 337 -14.69 0.96 -27.29
N PHE A 338 -14.48 0.21 -26.21
CA PHE A 338 -15.07 0.52 -24.91
C PHE A 338 -14.54 1.83 -24.30
N ASN A 339 -13.42 2.34 -24.80
CA ASN A 339 -12.90 3.67 -24.47
C ASN A 339 -13.90 4.79 -24.76
N ASN A 340 -14.86 4.59 -25.71
CA ASN A 340 -15.90 5.57 -25.98
C ASN A 340 -16.81 5.86 -24.78
N ILE A 341 -16.93 4.92 -23.83
CA ILE A 341 -17.64 5.12 -22.57
C ILE A 341 -17.00 6.26 -21.76
N LEU A 342 -15.68 6.42 -21.85
CA LEU A 342 -14.91 7.41 -21.11
C LEU A 342 -14.84 8.80 -21.80
N ASN A 343 -15.45 8.96 -22.97
CA ASN A 343 -15.48 10.25 -23.68
C ASN A 343 -16.31 11.30 -22.91
N ASN A 344 -17.35 10.87 -22.21
CA ASN A 344 -18.10 11.72 -21.31
C ASN A 344 -17.39 11.78 -19.95
N LEU A 345 -16.72 12.89 -19.66
CA LEU A 345 -15.97 13.09 -18.42
C LEU A 345 -16.90 13.32 -17.23
N ASN A 346 -17.54 12.25 -16.74
CA ASN A 346 -18.34 12.25 -15.52
C ASN A 346 -18.09 10.98 -14.70
N TRP A 347 -18.48 11.01 -13.42
CA TRP A 347 -18.27 9.89 -12.51
C TRP A 347 -18.99 8.61 -12.92
N LEU A 348 -20.15 8.74 -13.56
CA LEU A 348 -20.93 7.57 -14.04
C LEU A 348 -20.21 6.85 -15.17
N SER A 349 -19.72 7.57 -16.18
CA SER A 349 -18.95 6.99 -17.28
C SER A 349 -17.65 6.39 -16.81
N TRP A 350 -16.99 7.01 -15.83
CA TRP A 350 -15.79 6.47 -15.18
C TRP A 350 -16.06 5.14 -14.47
N LEU A 351 -17.16 5.04 -13.69
CA LEU A 351 -17.58 3.81 -13.03
C LEU A 351 -17.96 2.71 -14.04
N LEU A 352 -18.72 3.06 -15.08
CA LEU A 352 -19.09 2.10 -16.12
C LEU A 352 -17.86 1.58 -16.87
N GLY A 353 -16.94 2.46 -17.25
CA GLY A 353 -15.67 2.07 -17.84
C GLY A 353 -14.85 1.16 -16.93
N GLY A 354 -14.86 1.46 -15.61
CA GLY A 354 -14.24 0.64 -14.58
C GLY A 354 -14.83 -0.77 -14.49
N ILE A 355 -16.15 -0.88 -14.51
CA ILE A 355 -16.84 -2.17 -14.50
C ILE A 355 -16.48 -2.97 -15.75
N VAL A 356 -16.52 -2.36 -16.94
CA VAL A 356 -16.21 -3.05 -18.20
C VAL A 356 -14.77 -3.56 -18.21
N ILE A 357 -13.79 -2.73 -17.88
CA ILE A 357 -12.37 -3.18 -17.85
C ILE A 357 -12.14 -4.22 -16.76
N ALA A 358 -12.83 -4.16 -15.63
CA ALA A 358 -12.75 -5.18 -14.58
C ALA A 358 -13.26 -6.53 -15.10
N PHE A 359 -14.41 -6.58 -15.76
CA PHE A 359 -14.92 -7.81 -16.37
C PHE A 359 -13.97 -8.37 -17.42
N ILE A 360 -13.42 -7.53 -18.31
CA ILE A 360 -12.44 -7.95 -19.33
C ILE A 360 -11.20 -8.53 -18.65
N SER A 361 -10.64 -7.83 -17.67
CA SER A 361 -9.43 -8.27 -17.01
C SER A 361 -9.61 -9.54 -16.18
N ILE A 362 -10.76 -9.71 -15.51
CA ILE A 362 -11.11 -10.94 -14.82
C ILE A 362 -11.22 -12.09 -15.82
N PHE A 363 -11.95 -11.90 -16.93
CA PHE A 363 -12.14 -12.93 -17.96
C PHE A 363 -10.80 -13.35 -18.59
N VAL A 364 -9.99 -12.40 -19.06
CA VAL A 364 -8.66 -12.64 -19.63
C VAL A 364 -7.77 -13.39 -18.65
N THR A 365 -7.72 -12.91 -17.39
CA THR A 365 -6.85 -13.49 -16.36
C THR A 365 -7.29 -14.91 -16.01
N LEU A 366 -8.59 -15.17 -15.87
CA LEU A 366 -9.11 -16.52 -15.59
C LEU A 366 -8.85 -17.46 -16.76
N LEU A 367 -9.05 -17.03 -17.99
CA LEU A 367 -8.80 -17.83 -19.19
C LEU A 367 -7.32 -18.23 -19.28
N ASN A 368 -6.40 -17.27 -19.12
CA ASN A 368 -4.96 -17.52 -19.09
C ASN A 368 -4.53 -18.37 -17.89
N THR A 369 -5.21 -18.27 -16.75
CA THR A 369 -4.96 -19.13 -15.59
C THR A 369 -5.27 -20.60 -15.90
N VAL A 370 -6.41 -20.86 -16.54
CA VAL A 370 -6.79 -22.23 -16.92
C VAL A 370 -5.79 -22.82 -17.91
N ILE A 371 -5.24 -22.02 -18.81
CA ILE A 371 -4.28 -22.46 -19.83
C ILE A 371 -2.88 -22.70 -19.19
N PHE A 372 -2.34 -21.74 -18.43
CA PHE A 372 -0.93 -21.75 -18.02
C PHE A 372 -0.71 -22.17 -16.56
N TYR A 373 -1.70 -22.01 -15.66
CA TYR A 373 -1.56 -22.17 -14.21
C TYR A 373 -2.57 -23.14 -13.57
N ARG A 374 -3.10 -24.08 -14.35
CA ARG A 374 -4.11 -25.07 -13.90
C ARG A 374 -3.70 -25.85 -12.65
N THR A 375 -2.43 -26.25 -12.56
CA THR A 375 -1.91 -26.98 -11.40
C THR A 375 -1.89 -26.13 -10.12
N GLN A 376 -1.62 -24.84 -10.22
CA GLN A 376 -1.62 -23.93 -9.08
C GLN A 376 -3.03 -23.65 -8.58
N LEU A 377 -4.00 -23.49 -9.48
CA LEU A 377 -5.43 -23.42 -9.14
C LEU A 377 -5.90 -24.63 -8.32
N LEU A 378 -5.51 -25.82 -8.72
CA LEU A 378 -5.85 -27.06 -8.01
C LEU A 378 -5.21 -27.10 -6.61
N ASN A 379 -3.98 -26.61 -6.48
CA ASN A 379 -3.29 -26.53 -5.19
C ASN A 379 -3.96 -25.54 -4.23
N ILE A 380 -4.35 -24.35 -4.72
CA ILE A 380 -5.09 -23.36 -3.91
C ILE A 380 -6.44 -23.91 -3.48
N LYS A 381 -7.17 -24.59 -4.39
CA LYS A 381 -8.44 -25.24 -4.04
C LYS A 381 -8.29 -26.32 -2.95
N LYS A 382 -7.16 -27.04 -2.92
CA LYS A 382 -6.84 -27.97 -1.83
C LYS A 382 -6.49 -27.28 -0.52
N LEU A 383 -5.83 -26.10 -0.57
CA LEU A 383 -5.50 -25.29 0.61
C LEU A 383 -6.74 -24.67 1.26
N LEU A 384 -7.72 -24.23 0.44
CA LEU A 384 -8.98 -23.64 0.92
C LEU A 384 -9.98 -24.66 1.49
N LYS A 385 -9.79 -25.97 1.21
CA LYS A 385 -10.64 -27.05 1.74
C LYS A 385 -10.13 -27.62 3.08
N ARG A 386 -9.01 -27.18 3.56
CA ARG A 386 -8.41 -27.53 4.85
C ARG A 386 -8.56 -26.36 5.85
#